data_058b495a1853df8f609c2e124b2047a4
#
_entry.id   058b495a1853df8f609c2e124b2047a4
#
_cell.length_a   1.000
_cell.length_b   1.000
_cell.length_c   1.000
_cell.angle_alpha   90.00
_cell.angle_beta   90.00
_cell.angle_gamma   90.00
#
_symmetry.space_group_name_H-M   'P 1'
#
loop_
_entity.id
_entity.type
_entity.pdbx_description
1 polymer ?
#
loop_
_entity_poly.entity_id
_entity_poly.type
_entity_poly.pdbx_seq_one_letter_code
_entity_poly.pdbx_strand_id
1 'polypeptide(L)'
;MGVDLGPTGESPAELAPRLVARERGEGLGTKAREERHLGRPGPEHTIATAEELLDEIGFEPTDDEHGGLLLRNCPFHALVDRAPELVCSINAAFVDGLLRGIGNETVRADLVPEEGICCVRVVPPDRP
;
A
#
# COMPACT_ATOMS: atom_id res chain seq x y z
N MET A 1 -14.23 -18.66 22.37
CA MET A 1 -13.58 -19.62 21.49
C MET A 1 -12.37 -18.96 20.82
N GLY A 2 -11.21 -19.48 21.09
CA GLY A 2 -10.01 -18.96 20.49
C GLY A 2 -9.94 -19.30 19.03
N VAL A 3 -9.62 -18.33 18.20
CA VAL A 3 -9.34 -18.57 16.81
C VAL A 3 -7.86 -18.86 16.71
N ASP A 4 -7.55 -20.07 16.29
CA ASP A 4 -6.16 -20.41 16.02
C ASP A 4 -5.77 -19.78 14.69
N LEU A 5 -4.87 -18.82 14.78
CA LEU A 5 -4.39 -18.12 13.58
C LEU A 5 -3.26 -18.87 12.90
N GLY A 6 -2.97 -20.07 13.36
CA GLY A 6 -1.96 -20.91 12.76
C GLY A 6 -0.55 -20.49 13.09
N PRO A 7 0.41 -20.94 12.29
CA PRO A 7 1.83 -20.79 12.62
C PRO A 7 2.39 -19.38 12.42
N THR A 8 1.61 -18.45 11.92
CA THR A 8 2.10 -17.08 11.69
C THR A 8 2.37 -16.31 12.97
N GLY A 9 1.74 -16.71 14.06
CA GLY A 9 1.92 -16.05 15.34
C GLY A 9 1.31 -14.66 15.44
N GLU A 10 0.57 -14.22 14.43
CA GLU A 10 -0.07 -12.92 14.47
C GLU A 10 -1.30 -12.94 15.38
N SER A 11 -1.41 -11.94 16.23
CA SER A 11 -2.57 -11.81 17.09
C SER A 11 -3.74 -11.23 16.30
N PRO A 12 -4.99 -11.48 16.75
CA PRO A 12 -6.15 -10.84 16.13
C PRO A 12 -6.06 -9.31 16.14
N ALA A 13 -5.43 -8.75 17.17
CA ALA A 13 -5.27 -7.31 17.29
C ALA A 13 -4.37 -6.72 16.19
N GLU A 14 -3.42 -7.50 15.69
CA GLU A 14 -2.54 -7.06 14.62
C GLU A 14 -3.12 -7.38 13.25
N LEU A 15 -3.76 -8.53 13.10
CA LEU A 15 -4.30 -8.99 11.83
C LEU A 15 -5.51 -8.16 11.37
N ALA A 16 -6.43 -7.86 12.29
CA ALA A 16 -7.66 -7.15 11.93
C ALA A 16 -7.41 -5.77 11.32
N PRO A 17 -6.53 -4.91 11.89
CA PRO A 17 -6.25 -3.62 11.28
C PRO A 17 -5.68 -3.73 9.86
N ARG A 18 -4.83 -4.72 9.61
CA ARG A 18 -4.26 -4.92 8.28
C ARG A 18 -5.30 -5.36 7.27
N LEU A 19 -6.21 -6.24 7.66
CA LEU A 19 -7.30 -6.68 6.78
C LEU A 19 -8.22 -5.52 6.44
N VAL A 20 -8.57 -4.70 7.41
CA VAL A 20 -9.41 -3.54 7.18
C VAL A 20 -8.71 -2.55 6.25
N ALA A 21 -7.43 -2.30 6.48
CA ALA A 21 -6.65 -1.40 5.64
C ALA A 21 -6.60 -1.88 4.20
N ARG A 22 -6.38 -3.18 4.01
CA ARG A 22 -6.34 -3.77 2.67
C ARG A 22 -7.69 -3.62 1.95
N GLU A 23 -8.77 -3.91 2.65
CA GLU A 23 -10.10 -3.77 2.07
C GLU A 23 -10.41 -2.33 1.68
N ARG A 24 -10.02 -1.38 2.50
CA ARG A 24 -10.21 0.03 2.20
C ARG A 24 -9.39 0.45 0.99
N GLY A 25 -8.15 -0.01 0.92
CA GLY A 25 -7.30 0.24 -0.23
C GLY A 25 -7.91 -0.33 -1.50
N GLU A 26 -8.35 -1.59 -1.47
CA GLU A 26 -9.00 -2.22 -2.61
C GLU A 26 -10.23 -1.45 -3.05
N GLY A 27 -11.04 -0.99 -2.10
CA GLY A 27 -12.25 -0.21 -2.41
C GLY A 27 -11.92 1.08 -3.15
N LEU A 28 -10.90 1.80 -2.68
CA LEU A 28 -10.47 3.04 -3.34
C LEU A 28 -9.89 2.78 -4.72
N GLY A 29 -9.07 1.75 -4.86
CA GLY A 29 -8.49 1.38 -6.14
C GLY A 29 -9.54 0.94 -7.15
N THR A 30 -10.48 0.11 -6.71
CA THR A 30 -11.58 -0.36 -7.56
C THR A 30 -12.44 0.81 -8.02
N LYS A 31 -12.75 1.72 -7.11
CA LYS A 31 -13.53 2.91 -7.44
C LYS A 31 -12.82 3.76 -8.49
N ALA A 32 -11.52 3.99 -8.32
CA ALA A 32 -10.73 4.75 -9.29
C ALA A 32 -10.71 4.06 -10.66
N ARG A 33 -10.55 2.75 -10.67
CA ARG A 33 -10.56 1.98 -11.91
C ARG A 33 -11.89 2.12 -12.64
N GLU A 34 -12.99 2.02 -11.93
CA GLU A 34 -14.32 2.15 -12.51
C GLU A 34 -14.59 3.56 -13.01
N GLU A 35 -14.28 4.57 -12.21
CA GLU A 35 -14.53 5.96 -12.57
C GLU A 35 -13.69 6.40 -13.77
N ARG A 36 -12.51 5.87 -13.91
CA ARG A 36 -11.58 6.23 -14.99
C ARG A 36 -11.63 5.26 -16.17
N HIS A 37 -12.48 4.25 -16.10
CA HIS A 37 -12.64 3.23 -17.14
C HIS A 37 -11.32 2.58 -17.56
N LEU A 38 -10.51 2.21 -16.56
CA LEU A 38 -9.17 1.70 -16.82
C LEU A 38 -9.12 0.29 -17.38
N GLY A 39 -10.17 -0.52 -17.19
CA GLY A 39 -10.18 -1.90 -17.63
C GLY A 39 -9.09 -2.71 -16.92
N ARG A 40 -8.11 -3.18 -17.66
CA ARG A 40 -6.93 -3.86 -17.12
C ARG A 40 -5.70 -3.01 -17.37
N PRO A 41 -5.38 -2.10 -16.48
CA PRO A 41 -4.27 -1.19 -16.71
C PRO A 41 -2.92 -1.91 -16.65
N GLY A 42 -1.97 -1.44 -17.44
CA GLY A 42 -0.60 -1.92 -17.35
C GLY A 42 0.07 -1.37 -16.09
N PRO A 43 1.31 -1.84 -15.81
CA PRO A 43 2.01 -1.40 -14.60
C PRO A 43 2.21 0.11 -14.51
N GLU A 44 2.57 0.74 -15.61
CA GLU A 44 2.82 2.18 -15.63
C GLU A 44 1.57 2.99 -15.33
N HIS A 45 0.45 2.59 -15.89
CA HIS A 45 -0.82 3.26 -15.66
C HIS A 45 -1.30 3.04 -14.22
N THR A 46 -1.09 1.84 -13.70
CA THR A 46 -1.42 1.51 -12.32
C THR A 46 -0.63 2.38 -11.36
N ILE A 47 0.67 2.53 -11.59
CA ILE A 47 1.53 3.35 -10.74
C ILE A 47 1.13 4.82 -10.81
N ALA A 48 0.83 5.33 -12.00
CA ALA A 48 0.39 6.72 -12.17
C ALA A 48 -0.92 6.98 -11.42
N THR A 49 -1.86 6.05 -11.50
CA THR A 49 -3.13 6.18 -10.79
C THR A 49 -2.91 6.12 -9.28
N ALA A 50 -2.07 5.19 -8.83
CA ALA A 50 -1.73 5.06 -7.42
C ALA A 50 -1.06 6.34 -6.90
N GLU A 51 -0.19 6.95 -7.70
CA GLU A 51 0.48 8.18 -7.32
C GLU A 51 -0.52 9.29 -7.00
N GLU A 52 -1.50 9.47 -7.86
CA GLU A 52 -2.53 10.48 -7.64
C GLU A 52 -3.33 10.20 -6.37
N LEU A 53 -3.75 8.96 -6.17
CA LEU A 53 -4.54 8.59 -5.00
C LEU A 53 -3.75 8.71 -3.71
N LEU A 54 -2.51 8.29 -3.72
CA LEU A 54 -1.64 8.35 -2.55
C LEU A 54 -1.30 9.80 -2.20
N ASP A 55 -1.14 10.65 -3.20
CA ASP A 55 -0.90 12.07 -2.97
C ASP A 55 -2.09 12.73 -2.29
N GLU A 56 -3.30 12.40 -2.73
CA GLU A 56 -4.52 12.92 -2.11
C GLU A 56 -4.66 12.53 -0.65
N ILE A 57 -4.18 11.34 -0.30
CA ILE A 57 -4.25 10.82 1.06
C ILE A 57 -3.17 11.45 1.95
N GLY A 58 -2.06 11.89 1.37
CA GLY A 58 -1.01 12.56 2.12
C GLY A 58 0.30 11.79 2.22
N PHE A 59 0.49 10.75 1.41
CA PHE A 59 1.74 9.99 1.40
C PHE A 59 2.89 10.70 0.69
N GLU A 60 2.63 11.74 -0.06
CA GLU A 60 3.63 12.51 -0.81
C GLU A 60 4.53 11.60 -1.67
N PRO A 61 3.95 10.89 -2.64
CA PRO A 61 4.73 9.98 -3.49
C PRO A 61 5.66 10.73 -4.43
N THR A 62 6.86 10.18 -4.62
CA THR A 62 7.83 10.69 -5.58
C THR A 62 8.38 9.54 -6.40
N ASP A 63 8.80 9.83 -7.62
CA ASP A 63 9.40 8.84 -8.50
C ASP A 63 10.72 8.35 -7.90
N ASP A 64 10.93 7.05 -7.89
CA ASP A 64 12.16 6.45 -7.33
C ASP A 64 13.26 6.28 -8.38
N GLU A 65 13.09 6.81 -9.57
CA GLU A 65 14.01 6.73 -10.70
C GLU A 65 14.05 5.35 -11.39
N HIS A 66 13.31 4.38 -10.87
CA HIS A 66 13.23 3.03 -11.43
C HIS A 66 11.82 2.65 -11.83
N GLY A 67 10.95 3.64 -11.97
CA GLY A 67 9.57 3.42 -12.36
C GLY A 67 8.62 3.16 -11.20
N GLY A 68 9.12 3.12 -9.97
CA GLY A 68 8.30 2.95 -8.79
C GLY A 68 8.06 4.26 -8.05
N LEU A 69 7.54 4.17 -6.84
CA LEU A 69 7.26 5.33 -6.00
C LEU A 69 7.88 5.17 -4.63
N LEU A 70 8.47 6.25 -4.14
CA LEU A 70 8.86 6.38 -2.75
C LEU A 70 7.81 7.24 -2.07
N LEU A 71 7.31 6.78 -0.93
CA LEU A 71 6.34 7.54 -0.17
C LEU A 71 7.11 8.37 0.86
N ARG A 72 7.12 9.68 0.67
CA ARG A 72 7.94 10.60 1.48
C ARG A 72 7.34 10.92 2.83
N ASN A 73 6.06 10.71 2.99
CA ASN A 73 5.37 11.04 4.23
C ASN A 73 4.45 9.91 4.64
N CYS A 74 4.47 9.58 5.91
CA CYS A 74 3.49 8.67 6.48
C CYS A 74 2.40 9.53 7.11
N PRO A 75 1.13 9.47 6.64
CA PRO A 75 0.06 10.28 7.23
C PRO A 75 -0.15 9.99 8.72
N PHE A 76 0.39 8.89 9.20
CA PHE A 76 0.23 8.46 10.58
C PHE A 76 1.55 8.52 11.36
N HIS A 77 2.45 9.42 10.97
CA HIS A 77 3.79 9.46 11.57
C HIS A 77 3.78 9.64 13.10
N ALA A 78 2.77 10.28 13.65
CA ALA A 78 2.65 10.42 15.09
C ALA A 78 2.44 9.06 15.78
N LEU A 79 1.85 8.09 15.08
CA LEU A 79 1.64 6.75 15.61
C LEU A 79 2.85 5.85 15.39
N VAL A 80 3.68 6.18 14.40
CA VAL A 80 4.88 5.40 14.09
C VAL A 80 5.82 5.37 15.28
N ASP A 81 5.93 6.48 16.01
CA ASP A 81 6.80 6.57 17.18
C ASP A 81 6.41 5.58 18.28
N ARG A 82 5.15 5.21 18.35
CA ARG A 82 4.64 4.29 19.38
C ARG A 82 4.65 2.83 18.95
N ALA A 83 4.34 2.57 17.68
CA ALA A 83 4.20 1.22 17.18
C ALA A 83 4.62 1.18 15.70
N PRO A 84 5.92 1.41 15.41
CA PRO A 84 6.36 1.54 14.02
C PRO A 84 6.08 0.31 13.18
N GLU A 85 6.31 -0.87 13.72
CA GLU A 85 6.09 -2.10 12.94
C GLU A 85 4.63 -2.30 12.59
N LEU A 86 3.72 -2.01 13.52
CA LEU A 86 2.30 -2.15 13.28
C LEU A 86 1.81 -1.15 12.24
N VAL A 87 2.19 0.11 12.39
CA VAL A 87 1.75 1.17 11.48
C VAL A 87 2.30 0.93 10.08
N CYS A 88 3.55 0.54 9.96
CA CYS A 88 4.14 0.24 8.65
C CYS A 88 3.46 -0.96 7.99
N SER A 89 3.11 -2.00 8.75
CA SER A 89 2.34 -3.14 8.24
C SER A 89 0.98 -2.73 7.72
N ILE A 90 0.29 -1.86 8.45
CA ILE A 90 -1.03 -1.37 8.06
C ILE A 90 -0.92 -0.56 6.78
N ASN A 91 0.09 0.31 6.70
CA ASN A 91 0.33 1.12 5.50
C ASN A 91 0.63 0.23 4.29
N ALA A 92 1.47 -0.78 4.47
CA ALA A 92 1.79 -1.70 3.38
C ALA A 92 0.54 -2.45 2.90
N ALA A 93 -0.30 -2.90 3.82
CA ALA A 93 -1.54 -3.59 3.47
C ALA A 93 -2.49 -2.67 2.70
N PHE A 94 -2.60 -1.41 3.13
CA PHE A 94 -3.45 -0.42 2.46
C PHE A 94 -2.96 -0.18 1.03
N VAL A 95 -1.67 0.06 0.86
CA VAL A 95 -1.09 0.34 -0.47
C VAL A 95 -1.22 -0.89 -1.37
N ASP A 96 -0.97 -2.08 -0.82
CA ASP A 96 -1.14 -3.32 -1.58
C ASP A 96 -2.60 -3.49 -2.05
N GLY A 97 -3.55 -3.24 -1.16
CA GLY A 97 -4.97 -3.29 -1.53
C GLY A 97 -5.30 -2.28 -2.62
N LEU A 98 -4.77 -1.07 -2.50
CA LEU A 98 -4.97 -0.02 -3.49
C LEU A 98 -4.51 -0.48 -4.88
N LEU A 99 -3.32 -1.05 -4.96
CA LEU A 99 -2.77 -1.53 -6.23
C LEU A 99 -3.60 -2.67 -6.82
N ARG A 100 -4.06 -3.58 -5.99
CA ARG A 100 -4.93 -4.67 -6.43
C ARG A 100 -6.27 -4.15 -6.94
N GLY A 101 -6.83 -3.17 -6.24
CA GLY A 101 -8.09 -2.55 -6.66
C GLY A 101 -7.98 -1.84 -7.99
N ILE A 102 -6.86 -1.18 -8.25
CA ILE A 102 -6.60 -0.53 -9.53
C ILE A 102 -6.53 -1.58 -10.65
N GLY A 103 -6.00 -2.75 -10.34
CA GLY A 103 -6.14 -3.89 -11.24
C GLY A 103 -4.88 -4.50 -11.83
N ASN A 104 -3.70 -4.17 -11.30
CA ASN A 104 -2.48 -4.82 -11.77
C ASN A 104 -1.71 -5.44 -10.62
N GLU A 105 -1.73 -6.76 -10.56
CA GLU A 105 -1.10 -7.53 -9.49
C GLU A 105 0.42 -7.61 -9.59
N THR A 106 1.00 -7.19 -10.71
CA THR A 106 2.46 -7.23 -10.86
C THR A 106 3.15 -6.06 -10.17
N VAL A 107 2.40 -5.00 -9.88
CA VAL A 107 2.89 -3.87 -9.08
C VAL A 107 2.62 -4.20 -7.62
N ARG A 108 3.61 -4.03 -6.77
CA ARG A 108 3.47 -4.41 -5.36
C ARG A 108 3.95 -3.34 -4.40
N ALA A 109 3.55 -3.47 -3.15
CA ALA A 109 4.02 -2.62 -2.07
C ALA A 109 5.05 -3.39 -1.26
N ASP A 110 6.23 -2.79 -1.06
CA ASP A 110 7.28 -3.39 -0.25
C ASP A 110 7.53 -2.55 1.00
N LEU A 111 7.84 -3.22 2.10
CA LEU A 111 8.27 -2.56 3.32
C LEU A 111 9.77 -2.29 3.23
N VAL A 112 10.14 -1.02 3.35
CA VAL A 112 11.53 -0.59 3.31
C VAL A 112 11.74 0.42 4.43
N PRO A 113 11.97 -0.04 5.66
CA PRO A 113 12.14 0.88 6.79
C PRO A 113 13.42 1.70 6.63
N GLU A 114 13.25 2.99 6.41
CA GLU A 114 14.34 3.93 6.21
C GLU A 114 13.97 5.26 6.84
N GLU A 115 14.94 5.91 7.47
CA GLU A 115 14.71 7.21 8.08
C GLU A 115 14.38 8.26 7.02
N GLY A 116 13.42 9.12 7.34
CA GLY A 116 13.07 10.24 6.48
C GLY A 116 12.09 9.91 5.38
N ILE A 117 11.69 8.65 5.23
CA ILE A 117 10.65 8.28 4.26
C ILE A 117 9.68 7.32 4.91
N CYS A 118 8.51 7.20 4.30
CA CYS A 118 7.55 6.20 4.72
C CYS A 118 8.16 4.82 4.50
N CYS A 119 7.83 3.89 5.37
CA CYS A 119 8.36 2.53 5.31
C CYS A 119 7.84 1.70 4.14
N VAL A 120 7.01 2.26 3.28
CA VAL A 120 6.42 1.54 2.14
C VAL A 120 6.86 2.20 0.84
N ARG A 121 7.16 1.36 -0.15
CA ARG A 121 7.41 1.85 -1.50
C ARG A 121 6.59 1.03 -2.49
N VAL A 122 6.24 1.64 -3.61
CA VAL A 122 5.54 0.97 -4.70
C VAL A 122 6.59 0.50 -5.69
N VAL A 123 6.56 -0.79 -6.00
CA VAL A 123 7.59 -1.41 -6.83
C VAL A 123 6.98 -1.94 -8.12
N PRO A 124 7.53 -1.56 -9.29
CA PRO A 124 7.06 -2.11 -10.55
C PRO A 124 7.51 -3.56 -10.71
N PRO A 125 6.92 -4.30 -11.66
CA PRO A 125 7.37 -5.66 -11.91
C PRO A 125 8.80 -5.67 -12.45
N ASP A 126 9.54 -6.72 -12.15
CA ASP A 126 10.88 -6.89 -12.66
C ASP A 126 10.82 -7.08 -14.18
N ARG A 127 11.76 -6.47 -14.87
CA ARG A 127 11.88 -6.64 -16.30
C ARG A 127 12.90 -7.72 -16.59
N PRO A 128 12.63 -8.57 -17.58
CA PRO A 128 13.62 -9.56 -17.98
C PRO A 128 14.85 -8.93 -18.60
#